data_078150909e1c5b4ada1eee030d0e5df9
#
_entry.id   078150909e1c5b4ada1eee030d0e5df9
#
_cell.length_a   1.000
_cell.length_b   1.000
_cell.length_c   1.000
_cell.angle_alpha   90.00
_cell.angle_beta   90.00
_cell.angle_gamma   90.00
#
_symmetry.space_group_name_H-M   'P 1'
#
loop_
_entity.id
_entity.type
_entity.pdbx_description
1 polymer ?
#
loop_
_entity_poly.entity_id
_entity_poly.type
_entity_poly.pdbx_seq_one_letter_code
_entity_poly.pdbx_strand_id
1 'polypeptide(L)'
;MAKKKTKFMCQDCGYESPKWMGKCPGCHQWNTMVEEFLPSDNDRRRFVTSDEGTMSKATSIRSIQKEMEPRIFTQITELDRVLGGGVVPGSLVLVGGDPGIGKSTLLLQTSSKLADQDHPVLYISGEESVKQTKIRADRLGVDAEKLFVLAETDLEYISKAIEEINPQLVIIDSIQTIFRSEVTSAPGSVSQVRECTSQLMRIAKTKGIAIFIVGHVTKEGSIAGPRLLEHMVDAVLYFEGERHHTFRILRGVKNRFGSTNEIGVFEMKEEGLEEVLNPSEIFLEERSSGAAGSTVVASMEGTRTVLVEIQALISPTSFGNPRRTATGIDHNRVSLLMAVLEKRVGLLLQNQDAYLNVAGGVRLDEPAIDLAIAVSIASSFRDKPTRPTDIVVGEIGLTGEIRRVSRIEQRIIEAAKLGFERAIIPKKNIGGWTFPEGIQVIGVQTVDEALNEALGGQ
;
A
#
# COMPACT_ATOMS: atom_id res chain seq x y z
N MET A 1 -5.09 5.71 -51.54
CA MET A 1 -5.08 6.02 -50.11
C MET A 1 -5.32 4.72 -49.34
N ALA A 2 -4.30 4.19 -48.66
CA ALA A 2 -4.46 2.96 -47.86
C ALA A 2 -5.36 3.27 -46.65
N LYS A 3 -6.45 2.50 -46.46
CA LYS A 3 -7.32 2.59 -45.28
C LYS A 3 -6.46 2.34 -44.04
N LYS A 4 -6.30 3.33 -43.17
CA LYS A 4 -5.70 3.13 -41.84
C LYS A 4 -6.54 2.10 -41.11
N LYS A 5 -5.90 1.02 -40.65
CA LYS A 5 -6.56 0.01 -39.81
C LYS A 5 -6.76 0.61 -38.43
N THR A 6 -7.99 0.59 -37.93
CA THR A 6 -8.34 1.03 -36.58
C THR A 6 -8.64 -0.18 -35.69
N LYS A 7 -8.41 -0.03 -34.39
CA LYS A 7 -8.86 -0.94 -33.35
C LYS A 7 -9.55 -0.13 -32.25
N PHE A 8 -10.38 -0.80 -31.47
CA PHE A 8 -11.02 -0.21 -30.29
C PHE A 8 -10.35 -0.72 -29.03
N MET A 9 -9.99 0.19 -28.14
CA MET A 9 -9.37 -0.16 -26.86
C MET A 9 -10.21 0.37 -25.70
N CYS A 10 -10.37 -0.47 -24.68
CA CYS A 10 -11.04 -0.09 -23.44
C CYS A 10 -10.13 0.85 -22.62
N GLN A 11 -10.66 2.02 -22.24
CA GLN A 11 -9.91 3.01 -21.45
C GLN A 11 -9.70 2.59 -19.99
N ASP A 12 -10.48 1.62 -19.48
CA ASP A 12 -10.37 1.16 -18.10
C ASP A 12 -9.41 -0.04 -17.94
N CYS A 13 -9.47 -1.03 -18.84
CA CYS A 13 -8.71 -2.26 -18.68
C CYS A 13 -7.75 -2.59 -19.83
N GLY A 14 -7.69 -1.76 -20.89
CA GLY A 14 -6.83 -1.98 -22.06
C GLY A 14 -7.25 -3.14 -22.97
N TYR A 15 -8.47 -3.70 -22.82
CA TYR A 15 -8.96 -4.75 -23.72
C TYR A 15 -9.07 -4.23 -25.15
N GLU A 16 -8.50 -4.97 -26.10
CA GLU A 16 -8.48 -4.61 -27.51
C GLU A 16 -9.56 -5.39 -28.29
N SER A 17 -10.26 -4.68 -29.18
CA SER A 17 -11.26 -5.27 -30.08
C SER A 17 -11.14 -4.67 -31.48
N PRO A 18 -11.37 -5.46 -32.55
CA PRO A 18 -11.44 -4.94 -33.91
C PRO A 18 -12.73 -4.16 -34.18
N LYS A 19 -13.72 -4.20 -33.29
CA LYS A 19 -15.02 -3.53 -33.40
C LYS A 19 -15.38 -2.83 -32.11
N TRP A 20 -16.08 -1.71 -32.23
CA TRP A 20 -16.64 -1.05 -31.07
C TRP A 20 -17.69 -1.92 -30.37
N MET A 21 -17.66 -1.96 -29.06
CA MET A 21 -18.62 -2.68 -28.22
C MET A 21 -19.08 -1.75 -27.09
N GLY A 22 -20.38 -1.67 -26.84
CA GLY A 22 -20.94 -0.81 -25.79
C GLY A 22 -20.53 -1.25 -24.38
N LYS A 23 -20.26 -2.56 -24.18
CA LYS A 23 -19.78 -3.14 -22.93
C LYS A 23 -18.46 -3.85 -23.15
N CYS A 24 -17.43 -3.51 -22.38
CA CYS A 24 -16.13 -4.14 -22.47
C CYS A 24 -16.18 -5.61 -22.00
N PRO A 25 -15.71 -6.59 -22.79
CA PRO A 25 -15.65 -7.99 -22.35
C PRO A 25 -14.62 -8.26 -21.25
N GLY A 26 -13.61 -7.40 -21.11
CA GLY A 26 -12.54 -7.57 -20.11
C GLY A 26 -12.93 -7.10 -18.72
N CYS A 27 -13.48 -5.88 -18.59
CA CYS A 27 -13.85 -5.29 -17.29
C CYS A 27 -15.35 -5.13 -17.07
N HIS A 28 -16.18 -5.46 -18.08
CA HIS A 28 -17.64 -5.35 -18.08
C HIS A 28 -18.20 -3.93 -17.89
N GLN A 29 -17.37 -2.89 -17.99
CA GLN A 29 -17.81 -1.49 -17.96
C GLN A 29 -18.44 -1.07 -19.28
N TRP A 30 -19.37 -0.10 -19.20
CA TRP A 30 -20.08 0.42 -20.37
C TRP A 30 -19.42 1.67 -20.94
N ASN A 31 -19.46 1.82 -22.27
CA ASN A 31 -18.98 3.02 -23.00
C ASN A 31 -17.49 3.38 -22.80
N THR A 32 -16.66 2.39 -22.51
CA THR A 32 -15.21 2.56 -22.28
C THR A 32 -14.35 2.29 -23.51
N MET A 33 -14.95 1.87 -24.64
CA MET A 33 -14.21 1.54 -25.87
C MET A 33 -13.99 2.78 -26.74
N VAL A 34 -12.72 3.13 -26.98
CA VAL A 34 -12.29 4.26 -27.82
C VAL A 34 -11.55 3.74 -29.05
N GLU A 35 -11.77 4.40 -30.20
CA GLU A 35 -11.11 4.05 -31.47
C GLU A 35 -9.66 4.52 -31.48
N GLU A 36 -8.72 3.63 -31.78
CA GLU A 36 -7.29 3.90 -31.92
C GLU A 36 -6.77 3.44 -33.30
N PHE A 37 -5.86 4.21 -33.88
CA PHE A 37 -5.23 3.86 -35.15
C PHE A 37 -4.10 2.85 -34.92
N LEU A 38 -4.04 1.79 -35.72
CA LEU A 38 -2.91 0.86 -35.70
C LEU A 38 -1.72 1.51 -36.45
N PRO A 39 -0.52 1.51 -35.84
CA PRO A 39 0.69 1.92 -36.53
C PRO A 39 0.93 1.03 -37.74
N SER A 40 1.48 1.60 -38.82
CA SER A 40 1.76 0.86 -40.06
C SER A 40 2.90 -0.17 -39.84
N ASP A 41 2.91 -1.27 -40.62
CA ASP A 41 3.97 -2.30 -40.53
C ASP A 41 5.39 -1.74 -40.79
N ASN A 42 5.52 -0.60 -41.45
CA ASN A 42 6.78 0.09 -41.65
C ASN A 42 7.31 0.73 -40.34
N ASP A 43 6.42 1.18 -39.46
CA ASP A 43 6.80 1.75 -38.17
C ASP A 43 7.29 0.65 -37.22
N ARG A 44 6.70 -0.55 -37.27
CA ARG A 44 7.17 -1.72 -36.46
C ARG A 44 8.59 -2.15 -36.83
N ARG A 45 9.03 -2.05 -38.06
CA ARG A 45 10.38 -2.43 -38.49
C ARG A 45 11.47 -1.43 -38.04
N ARG A 46 11.12 -0.14 -37.88
CA ARG A 46 12.05 0.85 -37.29
C ARG A 46 12.36 0.60 -35.81
N PHE A 47 11.46 -0.05 -35.09
CA PHE A 47 11.69 -0.41 -33.69
C PHE A 47 12.71 -1.55 -33.47
N VAL A 48 13.07 -2.29 -34.51
CA VAL A 48 13.98 -3.47 -34.40
C VAL A 48 15.41 -3.14 -34.81
N THR A 49 15.68 -1.99 -35.44
CA THR A 49 16.97 -1.73 -36.12
C THR A 49 17.84 -0.65 -35.47
N SER A 50 17.57 -0.20 -34.26
CA SER A 50 18.40 0.81 -33.58
C SER A 50 19.00 0.33 -32.25
N ASP A 51 19.34 -0.95 -32.16
CA ASP A 51 20.26 -1.42 -31.14
C ASP A 51 21.13 -2.55 -31.73
N GLU A 52 22.42 -2.34 -31.83
CA GLU A 52 23.40 -3.42 -31.94
C GLU A 52 23.36 -4.20 -30.64
N GLY A 53 22.20 -4.80 -30.34
CA GLY A 53 21.96 -5.61 -29.17
C GLY A 53 22.68 -6.92 -29.31
N THR A 54 23.73 -7.11 -28.57
CA THR A 54 24.25 -8.43 -28.24
C THR A 54 23.09 -9.32 -27.86
N MET A 55 22.76 -10.31 -28.72
CA MET A 55 21.72 -11.30 -28.41
C MET A 55 22.03 -11.92 -27.05
N SER A 56 21.11 -11.74 -26.10
CA SER A 56 21.24 -12.32 -24.77
C SER A 56 21.40 -13.83 -24.90
N LYS A 57 22.55 -14.39 -24.53
CA LYS A 57 22.78 -15.83 -24.53
C LYS A 57 22.14 -16.43 -23.29
N ALA A 58 21.45 -17.54 -23.47
CA ALA A 58 20.96 -18.31 -22.33
C ALA A 58 22.13 -18.69 -21.41
N THR A 59 22.05 -18.31 -20.14
CA THR A 59 23.10 -18.55 -19.15
C THR A 59 22.57 -19.50 -18.08
N SER A 60 23.38 -20.49 -17.70
CA SER A 60 23.00 -21.41 -16.62
C SER A 60 22.88 -20.65 -15.32
N ILE A 61 21.79 -20.89 -14.55
CA ILE A 61 21.56 -20.25 -13.25
C ILE A 61 22.72 -20.53 -12.25
N ARG A 62 23.41 -21.64 -12.39
CA ARG A 62 24.58 -21.99 -11.55
C ARG A 62 25.82 -21.15 -11.88
N SER A 63 25.92 -20.62 -13.10
CA SER A 63 27.07 -19.79 -13.52
C SER A 63 26.84 -18.30 -13.21
N ILE A 64 25.61 -17.93 -12.82
CA ILE A 64 25.30 -16.58 -12.36
C ILE A 64 25.82 -16.45 -10.94
N GLN A 65 26.91 -15.74 -10.76
CA GLN A 65 27.38 -15.39 -9.42
C GLN A 65 26.29 -14.57 -8.74
N LYS A 66 25.98 -14.92 -7.50
CA LYS A 66 25.04 -14.17 -6.65
C LYS A 66 25.74 -12.89 -6.17
N GLU A 67 26.06 -12.00 -7.10
CA GLU A 67 26.38 -10.63 -6.72
C GLU A 67 25.11 -10.06 -6.11
N MET A 68 25.15 -9.78 -4.82
CA MET A 68 24.13 -8.95 -4.19
C MET A 68 24.26 -7.59 -4.85
N GLU A 69 23.36 -7.29 -5.79
CA GLU A 69 23.30 -5.94 -6.34
C GLU A 69 23.20 -4.95 -5.17
N PRO A 70 24.16 -4.02 -5.04
CA PRO A 70 24.17 -3.09 -3.92
C PRO A 70 22.90 -2.24 -3.99
N ARG A 71 22.06 -2.34 -2.96
CA ARG A 71 20.88 -1.49 -2.85
C ARG A 71 21.29 -0.07 -2.49
N ILE A 72 20.61 0.90 -3.03
CA ILE A 72 20.80 2.32 -2.70
C ILE A 72 19.86 2.62 -1.53
N PHE A 73 20.41 3.01 -0.38
CA PHE A 73 19.64 3.39 0.79
C PHE A 73 19.16 4.83 0.66
N THR A 74 17.84 5.02 0.82
CA THR A 74 17.23 6.36 0.68
C THR A 74 17.48 7.27 1.89
N GLN A 75 17.99 6.73 3.00
CA GLN A 75 18.04 7.39 4.32
C GLN A 75 16.65 7.77 4.86
N ILE A 76 15.63 7.11 4.35
CA ILE A 76 14.27 7.14 4.87
C ILE A 76 13.96 5.68 5.23
N THR A 77 14.12 5.35 6.52
CA THR A 77 14.05 3.95 7.01
C THR A 77 12.72 3.29 6.70
N GLU A 78 11.63 4.05 6.84
CA GLU A 78 10.29 3.56 6.55
C GLU A 78 10.07 3.34 5.04
N LEU A 79 10.69 4.13 4.17
CA LEU A 79 10.66 3.88 2.72
C LEU A 79 11.53 2.67 2.35
N ASP A 80 12.75 2.59 2.88
CA ASP A 80 13.66 1.46 2.64
C ASP A 80 13.04 0.14 3.10
N ARG A 81 12.32 0.13 4.22
CA ARG A 81 11.54 -1.02 4.71
C ARG A 81 10.54 -1.51 3.65
N VAL A 82 9.70 -0.62 3.14
CA VAL A 82 8.66 -0.97 2.16
C VAL A 82 9.27 -1.42 0.83
N LEU A 83 10.43 -0.87 0.46
CA LEU A 83 11.21 -1.31 -0.71
C LEU A 83 11.91 -2.66 -0.49
N GLY A 84 11.91 -3.18 0.75
CA GLY A 84 12.57 -4.44 1.09
C GLY A 84 14.08 -4.30 1.34
N GLY A 85 14.52 -3.13 1.82
CA GLY A 85 15.90 -2.80 2.20
C GLY A 85 16.60 -1.85 1.24
N GLY A 86 15.88 -0.93 0.59
CA GLY A 86 16.41 0.10 -0.28
C GLY A 86 16.07 -0.06 -1.75
N VAL A 87 16.45 0.93 -2.55
CA VAL A 87 16.19 1.00 -3.99
C VAL A 87 17.09 0.03 -4.73
N VAL A 88 16.52 -0.78 -5.61
CA VAL A 88 17.28 -1.70 -6.46
C VAL A 88 17.62 -1.01 -7.79
N PRO A 89 18.90 -0.92 -8.19
CA PRO A 89 19.28 -0.40 -9.49
C PRO A 89 18.56 -1.13 -10.64
N GLY A 90 18.16 -0.39 -11.66
CA GLY A 90 17.41 -0.96 -12.77
C GLY A 90 15.95 -1.34 -12.45
N SER A 91 15.42 -0.98 -11.29
CA SER A 91 14.02 -1.22 -10.92
C SER A 91 13.08 -0.13 -11.42
N LEU A 92 11.84 -0.52 -11.73
CA LEU A 92 10.73 0.41 -11.98
C LEU A 92 9.71 0.28 -10.85
N VAL A 93 9.50 1.37 -10.12
CA VAL A 93 8.62 1.44 -8.93
C VAL A 93 7.45 2.37 -9.21
N LEU A 94 6.23 1.90 -8.99
CA LEU A 94 5.01 2.71 -9.04
C LEU A 94 4.64 3.20 -7.65
N VAL A 95 4.44 4.52 -7.50
CA VAL A 95 3.93 5.12 -6.27
C VAL A 95 2.53 5.67 -6.53
N GLY A 96 1.52 4.99 -6.00
CA GLY A 96 0.11 5.32 -6.13
C GLY A 96 -0.48 5.97 -4.88
N GLY A 97 -1.69 6.50 -4.99
CA GLY A 97 -2.45 7.09 -3.89
C GLY A 97 -3.23 8.33 -4.31
N ASP A 98 -4.10 8.81 -3.42
CA ASP A 98 -4.96 9.97 -3.69
C ASP A 98 -4.16 11.24 -4.00
N PRO A 99 -4.71 12.17 -4.78
CA PRO A 99 -4.12 13.49 -4.98
C PRO A 99 -3.96 14.23 -3.63
N GLY A 100 -2.78 14.81 -3.40
CA GLY A 100 -2.48 15.56 -2.17
C GLY A 100 -2.11 14.69 -0.95
N ILE A 101 -1.98 13.36 -1.08
CA ILE A 101 -1.63 12.45 0.02
C ILE A 101 -0.17 12.57 0.48
N GLY A 102 0.74 13.10 -0.36
CA GLY A 102 2.16 13.27 -0.04
C GLY A 102 3.14 12.56 -0.97
N LYS A 103 2.70 11.94 -2.08
CA LYS A 103 3.57 11.20 -3.02
C LYS A 103 4.76 12.03 -3.50
N SER A 104 4.47 13.19 -4.10
CA SER A 104 5.50 14.11 -4.63
C SER A 104 6.40 14.67 -3.53
N THR A 105 5.86 14.86 -2.30
CA THR A 105 6.63 15.29 -1.14
C THR A 105 7.66 14.25 -0.74
N LEU A 106 7.23 12.98 -0.55
CA LEU A 106 8.15 11.90 -0.21
C LEU A 106 9.25 11.73 -1.26
N LEU A 107 8.87 11.74 -2.54
CA LEU A 107 9.83 11.52 -3.62
C LEU A 107 10.81 12.68 -3.78
N LEU A 108 10.39 13.92 -3.52
CA LEU A 108 11.30 15.08 -3.54
C LEU A 108 12.27 15.03 -2.36
N GLN A 109 11.81 14.67 -1.15
CA GLN A 109 12.67 14.46 0.03
C GLN A 109 13.65 13.29 -0.20
N THR A 110 13.18 12.18 -0.78
CA THR A 110 14.03 11.04 -1.17
C THR A 110 15.11 11.47 -2.17
N SER A 111 14.72 12.28 -3.16
CA SER A 111 15.62 12.79 -4.19
C SER A 111 16.74 13.64 -3.59
N SER A 112 16.42 14.50 -2.62
CA SER A 112 17.41 15.31 -1.90
C SER A 112 18.39 14.44 -1.14
N LYS A 113 17.88 13.54 -0.30
CA LYS A 113 18.72 12.67 0.53
C LYS A 113 19.68 11.80 -0.30
N LEU A 114 19.26 11.34 -1.46
CA LEU A 114 20.12 10.59 -2.38
C LEU A 114 21.14 11.50 -3.08
N ALA A 115 20.74 12.68 -3.52
CA ALA A 115 21.64 13.65 -4.14
C ALA A 115 22.75 14.12 -3.17
N ASP A 116 22.43 14.26 -1.88
CA ASP A 116 23.38 14.56 -0.82
C ASP A 116 24.40 13.45 -0.56
N GLN A 117 24.08 12.21 -0.95
CA GLN A 117 25.00 11.06 -0.93
C GLN A 117 25.84 10.92 -2.21
N ASP A 118 25.93 11.95 -3.01
CA ASP A 118 26.64 11.95 -4.27
C ASP A 118 26.00 11.13 -5.41
N HIS A 119 24.71 10.73 -5.25
CA HIS A 119 23.95 10.04 -6.29
C HIS A 119 23.19 11.06 -7.15
N PRO A 120 23.50 11.24 -8.45
CA PRO A 120 22.75 12.13 -9.30
C PRO A 120 21.30 11.67 -9.44
N VAL A 121 20.35 12.59 -9.20
CA VAL A 121 18.91 12.33 -9.30
C VAL A 121 18.30 13.28 -10.31
N LEU A 122 17.44 12.75 -11.19
CA LEU A 122 16.66 13.55 -12.13
C LEU A 122 15.18 13.48 -11.75
N TYR A 123 14.62 14.62 -11.33
CA TYR A 123 13.21 14.80 -11.04
C TYR A 123 12.51 15.43 -12.23
N ILE A 124 11.59 14.69 -12.85
CA ILE A 124 10.82 15.11 -14.00
C ILE A 124 9.41 15.45 -13.54
N SER A 125 9.03 16.70 -13.71
CA SER A 125 7.69 17.20 -13.43
C SER A 125 6.91 17.40 -14.72
N GLY A 126 5.84 16.66 -14.90
CA GLY A 126 4.91 16.82 -16.01
C GLY A 126 3.73 17.75 -15.69
N GLU A 127 3.56 18.17 -14.44
CA GLU A 127 2.43 18.99 -14.00
C GLU A 127 2.86 20.39 -13.54
N GLU A 128 4.04 20.51 -12.95
CA GLU A 128 4.55 21.75 -12.40
C GLU A 128 5.74 22.29 -13.19
N SER A 129 5.83 23.59 -13.28
CA SER A 129 7.04 24.27 -13.78
C SER A 129 8.22 24.10 -12.84
N VAL A 130 9.45 24.24 -13.35
CA VAL A 130 10.68 24.21 -12.54
C VAL A 130 10.61 25.19 -11.36
N LYS A 131 10.00 26.37 -11.54
CA LYS A 131 9.85 27.35 -10.46
C LYS A 131 8.90 26.87 -9.35
N GLN A 132 7.80 26.24 -9.70
CA GLN A 132 6.85 25.68 -8.73
C GLN A 132 7.48 24.52 -7.97
N THR A 133 8.20 23.64 -8.66
CA THR A 133 8.96 22.55 -8.02
C THR A 133 10.03 23.11 -7.07
N LYS A 134 10.72 24.20 -7.45
CA LYS A 134 11.70 24.88 -6.57
C LYS A 134 11.05 25.46 -5.32
N ILE A 135 9.90 26.13 -5.44
CA ILE A 135 9.15 26.66 -4.28
C ILE A 135 8.78 25.54 -3.30
N ARG A 136 8.36 24.38 -3.84
CA ARG A 136 8.08 23.19 -3.02
C ARG A 136 9.35 22.65 -2.37
N ALA A 137 10.45 22.56 -3.11
CA ALA A 137 11.75 22.13 -2.62
C ALA A 137 12.23 23.03 -1.47
N ASP A 138 12.13 24.35 -1.61
CA ASP A 138 12.52 25.30 -0.58
C ASP A 138 11.72 25.12 0.72
N ARG A 139 10.40 24.89 0.61
CA ARG A 139 9.55 24.61 1.78
C ARG A 139 9.96 23.32 2.51
N LEU A 140 10.44 22.31 1.76
CA LEU A 140 10.90 21.03 2.29
C LEU A 140 12.37 21.04 2.72
N GLY A 141 13.05 22.19 2.66
CA GLY A 141 14.48 22.28 2.97
C GLY A 141 15.38 21.52 1.99
N VAL A 142 14.90 21.29 0.77
CA VAL A 142 15.65 20.57 -0.28
C VAL A 142 16.59 21.54 -1.01
N ASP A 143 17.90 21.34 -0.81
CA ASP A 143 18.96 22.14 -1.45
C ASP A 143 20.18 21.24 -1.77
N ALA A 144 20.02 20.37 -2.78
CA ALA A 144 21.03 19.37 -3.15
C ALA A 144 21.60 19.67 -4.54
N GLU A 145 22.93 19.76 -4.67
CA GLU A 145 23.64 20.13 -5.91
C GLU A 145 23.40 19.10 -7.03
N LYS A 146 23.29 17.81 -6.69
CA LYS A 146 23.09 16.71 -7.67
C LYS A 146 21.62 16.35 -7.92
N LEU A 147 20.68 17.19 -7.48
CA LEU A 147 19.27 17.07 -7.81
C LEU A 147 18.94 17.95 -9.01
N PHE A 148 18.70 17.33 -10.15
CA PHE A 148 18.32 18.00 -11.40
C PHE A 148 16.80 17.96 -11.57
N VAL A 149 16.19 19.09 -11.94
CA VAL A 149 14.74 19.21 -12.17
C VAL A 149 14.48 19.54 -13.63
N LEU A 150 13.61 18.77 -14.28
CA LEU A 150 13.19 18.96 -15.67
C LEU A 150 11.65 19.05 -15.74
N ALA A 151 11.13 20.15 -16.28
CA ALA A 151 9.71 20.29 -16.62
C ALA A 151 9.51 19.88 -18.08
N GLU A 152 9.14 18.62 -18.32
CA GLU A 152 8.98 18.04 -19.64
C GLU A 152 7.97 16.89 -19.63
N THR A 153 7.26 16.71 -20.73
CA THR A 153 6.23 15.68 -20.90
C THR A 153 6.48 14.75 -22.09
N ASP A 154 7.34 15.14 -23.04
CA ASP A 154 7.72 14.28 -24.15
C ASP A 154 8.84 13.30 -23.73
N LEU A 155 8.54 12.01 -23.82
CA LEU A 155 9.45 10.93 -23.39
C LEU A 155 10.77 10.91 -24.18
N GLU A 156 10.81 11.44 -25.41
CA GLU A 156 12.05 11.49 -26.19
C GLU A 156 13.04 12.51 -25.59
N TYR A 157 12.55 13.70 -25.22
CA TYR A 157 13.38 14.70 -24.52
C TYR A 157 13.80 14.22 -23.14
N ILE A 158 12.89 13.57 -22.41
CA ILE A 158 13.19 12.93 -21.12
C ILE A 158 14.31 11.90 -21.28
N SER A 159 14.24 11.04 -22.30
CA SER A 159 15.26 10.01 -22.55
C SER A 159 16.64 10.62 -22.86
N LYS A 160 16.70 11.72 -23.59
CA LYS A 160 17.95 12.46 -23.84
C LYS A 160 18.54 13.04 -22.56
N ALA A 161 17.70 13.65 -21.72
CA ALA A 161 18.16 14.18 -20.42
C ALA A 161 18.70 13.08 -19.50
N ILE A 162 18.06 11.90 -19.49
CA ILE A 162 18.57 10.72 -18.76
C ILE A 162 19.94 10.29 -19.30
N GLU A 163 20.17 10.37 -20.62
CA GLU A 163 21.47 10.05 -21.22
C GLU A 163 22.56 11.07 -20.87
N GLU A 164 22.24 12.34 -20.89
CA GLU A 164 23.17 13.44 -20.62
C GLU A 164 23.59 13.48 -19.14
N ILE A 165 22.62 13.33 -18.20
CA ILE A 165 22.85 13.42 -16.76
C ILE A 165 23.38 12.10 -16.20
N ASN A 166 23.02 10.96 -16.80
CA ASN A 166 23.30 9.62 -16.32
C ASN A 166 22.96 9.43 -14.82
N PRO A 167 21.69 9.67 -14.42
CA PRO A 167 21.27 9.64 -13.02
C PRO A 167 21.24 8.22 -12.48
N GLN A 168 21.33 8.06 -11.16
CA GLN A 168 21.11 6.77 -10.50
C GLN A 168 19.64 6.56 -10.16
N LEU A 169 18.89 7.66 -9.97
CA LEU A 169 17.45 7.64 -9.75
C LEU A 169 16.75 8.65 -10.67
N VAL A 170 15.66 8.24 -11.26
CA VAL A 170 14.74 9.13 -12.02
C VAL A 170 13.37 9.10 -11.34
N ILE A 171 12.79 10.26 -11.13
CA ILE A 171 11.40 10.42 -10.67
C ILE A 171 10.56 10.97 -11.83
N ILE A 172 9.43 10.34 -12.12
CA ILE A 172 8.42 10.81 -13.08
C ILE A 172 7.15 11.21 -12.32
N ASP A 173 6.85 12.49 -12.24
CA ASP A 173 5.70 13.05 -11.51
C ASP A 173 4.82 13.92 -12.45
N SER A 174 3.78 13.35 -13.08
CA SER A 174 3.22 12.00 -13.01
C SER A 174 3.25 11.28 -14.38
N ILE A 175 3.10 9.96 -14.37
CA ILE A 175 3.09 9.16 -15.60
C ILE A 175 1.93 9.52 -16.53
N GLN A 176 0.82 10.07 -16.01
CA GLN A 176 -0.35 10.46 -16.78
C GLN A 176 -0.09 11.63 -17.72
N THR A 177 0.89 12.46 -17.44
CA THR A 177 1.23 13.63 -18.27
C THR A 177 2.25 13.30 -19.34
N ILE A 178 3.00 12.19 -19.18
CA ILE A 178 4.04 11.79 -20.14
C ILE A 178 3.41 11.18 -21.39
N PHE A 179 3.95 11.54 -22.53
CA PHE A 179 3.49 11.03 -23.83
C PHE A 179 4.66 10.72 -24.77
N ARG A 180 4.35 9.94 -25.79
CA ARG A 180 5.21 9.72 -26.96
C ARG A 180 4.51 10.26 -28.19
N SER A 181 5.19 11.09 -28.97
CA SER A 181 4.67 11.70 -30.19
C SER A 181 4.26 10.67 -31.26
N GLU A 182 4.88 9.48 -31.23
CA GLU A 182 4.60 8.38 -32.16
C GLU A 182 3.27 7.66 -31.87
N VAL A 183 2.73 7.79 -30.66
CA VAL A 183 1.47 7.18 -30.23
C VAL A 183 0.34 8.18 -30.46
N THR A 184 -0.63 7.82 -31.27
CA THR A 184 -1.68 8.74 -31.75
C THR A 184 -2.77 9.06 -30.72
N SER A 185 -2.81 8.33 -29.60
CA SER A 185 -3.78 8.58 -28.52
C SER A 185 -3.37 9.78 -27.65
N ALA A 186 -4.34 10.41 -26.98
CA ALA A 186 -4.10 11.57 -26.14
C ALA A 186 -3.20 11.24 -24.92
N PRO A 187 -2.42 12.21 -24.42
CA PRO A 187 -1.73 12.06 -23.13
C PRO A 187 -2.68 11.61 -22.01
N GLY A 188 -2.21 10.76 -21.11
CA GLY A 188 -3.03 10.19 -20.03
C GLY A 188 -3.94 9.03 -20.45
N SER A 189 -4.08 8.72 -21.74
CA SER A 189 -4.78 7.52 -22.18
C SER A 189 -4.03 6.26 -21.77
N VAL A 190 -4.77 5.13 -21.62
CA VAL A 190 -4.19 3.83 -21.24
C VAL A 190 -3.07 3.41 -22.18
N SER A 191 -3.22 3.67 -23.50
CA SER A 191 -2.21 3.36 -24.50
C SER A 191 -0.93 4.17 -24.31
N GLN A 192 -1.04 5.47 -24.09
CA GLN A 192 0.11 6.34 -23.83
C GLN A 192 0.84 5.91 -22.55
N VAL A 193 0.10 5.76 -21.46
CA VAL A 193 0.64 5.38 -20.16
C VAL A 193 1.35 4.02 -20.25
N ARG A 194 0.76 3.04 -20.95
CA ARG A 194 1.36 1.72 -21.19
C ARG A 194 2.66 1.80 -21.98
N GLU A 195 2.65 2.54 -23.07
CA GLU A 195 3.81 2.65 -23.98
C GLU A 195 4.96 3.40 -23.30
N CYS A 196 4.65 4.53 -22.64
CA CYS A 196 5.64 5.28 -21.86
C CYS A 196 6.25 4.42 -20.73
N THR A 197 5.42 3.69 -20.00
CA THR A 197 5.90 2.79 -18.92
C THR A 197 6.77 1.67 -19.47
N SER A 198 6.42 1.09 -20.63
CA SER A 198 7.23 0.06 -21.29
C SER A 198 8.61 0.58 -21.69
N GLN A 199 8.68 1.79 -22.23
CA GLN A 199 9.94 2.44 -22.59
C GLN A 199 10.79 2.77 -21.35
N LEU A 200 10.16 3.33 -20.30
CA LEU A 200 10.85 3.62 -19.03
C LEU A 200 11.42 2.34 -18.40
N MET A 201 10.66 1.22 -18.44
CA MET A 201 11.14 -0.07 -17.96
C MET A 201 12.37 -0.54 -18.77
N ARG A 202 12.38 -0.37 -20.09
CA ARG A 202 13.51 -0.70 -20.92
C ARG A 202 14.74 0.14 -20.54
N ILE A 203 14.58 1.45 -20.39
CA ILE A 203 15.65 2.35 -19.92
C ILE A 203 16.19 1.89 -18.57
N ALA A 204 15.29 1.64 -17.59
CA ALA A 204 15.67 1.16 -16.26
C ALA A 204 16.56 -0.09 -16.35
N LYS A 205 16.10 -1.12 -17.06
CA LYS A 205 16.81 -2.42 -17.17
C LYS A 205 18.12 -2.34 -17.94
N THR A 206 18.16 -1.57 -19.04
CA THR A 206 19.37 -1.50 -19.88
C THR A 206 20.46 -0.63 -19.31
N LYS A 207 20.08 0.46 -18.59
CA LYS A 207 21.03 1.41 -18.02
C LYS A 207 21.32 1.17 -16.54
N GLY A 208 20.61 0.24 -15.88
CA GLY A 208 20.73 0.02 -14.43
C GLY A 208 20.22 1.18 -13.58
N ILE A 209 19.36 2.05 -14.13
CA ILE A 209 18.84 3.24 -13.45
C ILE A 209 17.54 2.88 -12.74
N ALA A 210 17.40 3.23 -11.47
CA ALA A 210 16.13 3.10 -10.77
C ALA A 210 15.16 4.20 -11.23
N ILE A 211 13.92 3.84 -11.55
CA ILE A 211 12.89 4.80 -11.97
C ILE A 211 11.67 4.67 -11.08
N PHE A 212 11.24 5.78 -10.47
CA PHE A 212 9.99 5.89 -9.73
C PHE A 212 8.98 6.66 -10.56
N ILE A 213 7.81 6.09 -10.72
CA ILE A 213 6.70 6.72 -11.43
C ILE A 213 5.55 7.00 -10.46
N VAL A 214 5.07 8.23 -10.45
CA VAL A 214 3.88 8.63 -9.68
C VAL A 214 2.65 8.36 -10.51
N GLY A 215 1.65 7.70 -9.90
CA GLY A 215 0.34 7.44 -10.49
C GLY A 215 -0.79 7.97 -9.61
N HIS A 216 -1.80 8.57 -10.23
CA HIS A 216 -3.02 8.98 -9.52
C HIS A 216 -4.05 7.85 -9.53
N VAL A 217 -4.75 7.63 -8.40
CA VAL A 217 -5.85 6.66 -8.28
C VAL A 217 -7.16 7.32 -8.70
N THR A 218 -8.07 6.57 -9.30
CA THR A 218 -9.44 7.02 -9.49
C THR A 218 -10.22 6.98 -8.17
N LYS A 219 -11.36 7.71 -8.06
CA LYS A 219 -12.23 7.73 -6.86
C LYS A 219 -12.73 6.36 -6.40
N GLU A 220 -12.60 5.33 -7.23
CA GLU A 220 -12.98 3.94 -6.95
C GLU A 220 -11.79 3.11 -6.42
N GLY A 221 -10.67 3.74 -6.05
CA GLY A 221 -9.48 3.07 -5.52
C GLY A 221 -8.64 2.32 -6.57
N SER A 222 -8.97 2.50 -7.88
CA SER A 222 -8.16 1.98 -8.97
C SER A 222 -7.37 3.12 -9.63
N ILE A 223 -6.10 2.89 -9.97
CA ILE A 223 -5.28 3.86 -10.73
C ILE A 223 -5.91 4.05 -12.12
N ALA A 224 -6.00 5.24 -12.70
CA ALA A 224 -6.46 5.46 -14.08
C ALA A 224 -5.50 4.76 -15.07
N GLY A 225 -5.96 3.70 -15.72
CA GLY A 225 -5.14 2.82 -16.54
C GLY A 225 -4.29 1.77 -15.82
N PRO A 226 -4.71 1.17 -14.75
CA PRO A 226 -3.93 0.91 -13.52
C PRO A 226 -3.55 -0.51 -13.20
N ARG A 227 -4.43 -1.49 -13.26
CA ARG A 227 -4.05 -2.91 -13.09
C ARG A 227 -3.00 -3.35 -14.10
N LEU A 228 -2.96 -2.66 -15.25
CA LEU A 228 -1.96 -2.89 -16.28
C LEU A 228 -0.56 -2.47 -15.82
N LEU A 229 -0.43 -1.29 -15.19
CA LEU A 229 0.86 -0.79 -14.69
C LEU A 229 1.40 -1.67 -13.55
N GLU A 230 0.53 -2.13 -12.64
CA GLU A 230 0.94 -3.02 -11.56
C GLU A 230 1.60 -4.30 -12.08
N HIS A 231 1.16 -4.82 -13.22
CA HIS A 231 1.79 -6.00 -13.84
C HIS A 231 3.12 -5.67 -14.50
N MET A 232 3.30 -4.47 -15.00
CA MET A 232 4.50 -4.04 -15.72
C MET A 232 5.67 -3.67 -14.80
N VAL A 233 5.40 -3.07 -13.63
CA VAL A 233 6.42 -2.59 -12.71
C VAL A 233 6.97 -3.67 -11.78
N ASP A 234 8.13 -3.45 -11.19
CA ASP A 234 8.78 -4.39 -10.27
C ASP A 234 8.24 -4.27 -8.84
N ALA A 235 7.90 -3.06 -8.41
CA ALA A 235 7.28 -2.79 -7.12
C ALA A 235 6.13 -1.78 -7.25
N VAL A 236 5.11 -1.93 -6.40
CA VAL A 236 3.97 -1.02 -6.29
C VAL A 236 3.82 -0.62 -4.84
N LEU A 237 3.90 0.66 -4.60
CA LEU A 237 3.73 1.30 -3.31
C LEU A 237 2.45 2.14 -3.33
N TYR A 238 1.60 1.99 -2.32
CA TYR A 238 0.39 2.79 -2.17
C TYR A 238 0.44 3.64 -0.93
N PHE A 239 0.15 4.94 -1.08
CA PHE A 239 -0.18 5.79 0.04
C PHE A 239 -1.64 5.59 0.43
N GLU A 240 -1.84 5.25 1.70
CA GLU A 240 -3.13 5.14 2.37
C GLU A 240 -3.22 6.22 3.47
N GLY A 241 -4.42 6.66 3.78
CA GLY A 241 -4.69 7.63 4.85
C GLY A 241 -5.78 8.62 4.46
N GLU A 242 -6.51 9.13 5.43
CA GLU A 242 -7.51 10.16 5.23
C GLU A 242 -6.86 11.55 5.24
N ARG A 243 -7.39 12.48 4.45
CA ARG A 243 -6.82 13.84 4.31
C ARG A 243 -6.80 14.63 5.62
N HIS A 244 -7.66 14.26 6.57
CA HIS A 244 -7.81 14.92 7.87
C HIS A 244 -6.93 14.30 8.98
N HIS A 245 -6.36 13.12 8.76
CA HIS A 245 -5.42 12.53 9.70
C HIS A 245 -3.99 13.03 9.43
N THR A 246 -3.21 13.16 10.49
CA THR A 246 -1.81 13.60 10.41
C THR A 246 -0.91 12.51 9.80
N PHE A 247 -1.28 11.24 10.01
CA PHE A 247 -0.46 10.11 9.59
C PHE A 247 -0.77 9.64 8.16
N ARG A 248 0.28 9.15 7.50
CA ARG A 248 0.24 8.57 6.16
C ARG A 248 0.91 7.20 6.21
N ILE A 249 0.27 6.21 5.62
CA ILE A 249 0.78 4.85 5.54
C ILE A 249 1.20 4.59 4.10
N LEU A 250 2.44 4.19 3.89
CA LEU A 250 2.95 3.73 2.61
C LEU A 250 2.97 2.20 2.63
N ARG A 251 2.16 1.55 1.83
CA ARG A 251 2.05 0.09 1.76
C ARG A 251 2.68 -0.49 0.51
N GLY A 252 3.50 -1.52 0.66
CA GLY A 252 4.03 -2.32 -0.44
C GLY A 252 3.03 -3.37 -0.91
N VAL A 253 2.30 -3.10 -2.00
CA VAL A 253 1.28 -4.01 -2.56
C VAL A 253 1.92 -5.09 -3.43
N LYS A 254 2.99 -4.75 -4.15
CA LYS A 254 3.79 -5.66 -4.96
C LYS A 254 5.26 -5.34 -4.77
N ASN A 255 6.08 -6.37 -4.56
CA ASN A 255 7.52 -6.19 -4.49
C ASN A 255 8.25 -7.46 -4.97
N ARG A 256 8.99 -7.36 -6.08
CA ARG A 256 9.81 -8.48 -6.59
C ARG A 256 11.11 -8.66 -5.81
N PHE A 257 11.48 -7.68 -5.01
CA PHE A 257 12.76 -7.61 -4.32
C PHE A 257 12.66 -7.81 -2.81
N GLY A 258 11.45 -7.93 -2.28
CA GLY A 258 11.21 -8.05 -0.85
C GLY A 258 9.82 -8.57 -0.51
N SER A 259 9.48 -8.47 0.76
CA SER A 259 8.14 -8.82 1.26
C SER A 259 7.07 -7.89 0.69
N THR A 260 5.88 -8.42 0.48
CA THR A 260 4.67 -7.64 0.22
C THR A 260 3.94 -7.34 1.53
N ASN A 261 3.07 -6.33 1.52
CA ASN A 261 2.31 -5.85 2.68
C ASN A 261 3.17 -5.20 3.79
N GLU A 262 4.47 -4.91 3.50
CA GLU A 262 5.25 -4.04 4.39
C GLU A 262 4.62 -2.65 4.42
N ILE A 263 4.63 -2.04 5.60
CA ILE A 263 4.17 -0.65 5.76
C ILE A 263 5.30 0.24 6.26
N GLY A 264 5.31 1.47 5.73
CA GLY A 264 6.04 2.61 6.26
C GLY A 264 5.05 3.63 6.79
N VAL A 265 5.29 4.17 7.96
CA VAL A 265 4.40 5.16 8.58
C VAL A 265 5.10 6.51 8.65
N PHE A 266 4.39 7.54 8.21
CA PHE A 266 4.88 8.90 8.15
C PHE A 266 3.88 9.85 8.80
N GLU A 267 4.38 10.91 9.41
CA GLU A 267 3.61 12.04 9.86
C GLU A 267 3.74 13.19 8.86
N MET A 268 2.63 13.82 8.47
CA MET A 268 2.62 14.98 7.59
C MET A 268 2.78 16.25 8.43
N LYS A 269 3.92 16.94 8.27
CA LYS A 269 4.23 18.22 8.91
C LYS A 269 4.31 19.35 7.87
N GLU A 270 4.50 20.58 8.34
CA GLU A 270 4.68 21.74 7.44
C GLU A 270 5.95 21.60 6.58
N GLU A 271 7.01 21.04 7.17
CA GLU A 271 8.29 20.80 6.53
C GLU A 271 8.33 19.52 5.67
N GLY A 272 7.23 18.76 5.59
CA GLY A 272 7.11 17.54 4.78
C GLY A 272 6.69 16.32 5.55
N LEU A 273 7.13 15.15 5.06
CA LEU A 273 6.86 13.86 5.68
C LEU A 273 8.01 13.49 6.62
N GLU A 274 7.68 13.16 7.87
CA GLU A 274 8.59 12.67 8.89
C GLU A 274 8.32 11.20 9.18
N GLU A 275 9.36 10.42 9.41
CA GLU A 275 9.26 8.98 9.67
C GLU A 275 8.73 8.71 11.07
N VAL A 276 7.79 7.77 11.18
CA VAL A 276 7.28 7.27 12.45
C VAL A 276 7.94 5.94 12.78
N LEU A 277 8.95 5.97 13.62
CA LEU A 277 9.72 4.77 13.97
C LEU A 277 8.94 3.77 14.82
N ASN A 278 8.03 4.25 15.66
CA ASN A 278 7.16 3.40 16.50
C ASN A 278 5.66 3.73 16.28
N PRO A 279 5.04 3.21 15.21
CA PRO A 279 3.62 3.45 14.95
C PRO A 279 2.68 2.99 16.05
N SER A 280 3.04 1.92 16.79
CA SER A 280 2.20 1.39 17.85
C SER A 280 2.00 2.39 18.99
N GLU A 281 3.03 3.13 19.38
CA GLU A 281 2.92 4.18 20.39
C GLU A 281 1.91 5.25 19.96
N ILE A 282 2.03 5.71 18.72
CA ILE A 282 1.16 6.75 18.17
C ILE A 282 -0.30 6.28 18.06
N PHE A 283 -0.53 5.07 17.55
CA PHE A 283 -1.89 4.52 17.41
C PHE A 283 -2.57 4.24 18.76
N LEU A 284 -1.80 4.20 19.86
CA LEU A 284 -2.29 3.99 21.21
C LEU A 284 -2.27 5.26 22.08
N GLU A 285 -1.66 6.36 21.63
CA GLU A 285 -1.49 7.60 22.40
C GLU A 285 -2.83 8.22 22.82
N GLU A 286 -3.80 8.23 21.92
CA GLU A 286 -5.14 8.82 22.16
C GLU A 286 -6.13 7.81 22.77
N ARG A 287 -5.68 6.62 23.16
CA ARG A 287 -6.54 5.57 23.71
C ARG A 287 -7.19 6.01 25.03
N SER A 288 -8.51 5.96 25.08
CA SER A 288 -9.28 6.18 26.30
C SER A 288 -9.23 4.93 27.21
N SER A 289 -8.47 5.00 28.29
CA SER A 289 -8.42 3.92 29.27
C SER A 289 -9.76 3.76 29.98
N GLY A 290 -10.29 2.53 30.04
CA GLY A 290 -11.52 2.22 30.77
C GLY A 290 -12.83 2.49 30.01
N ALA A 291 -12.78 2.81 28.73
CA ALA A 291 -13.99 2.91 27.89
C ALA A 291 -14.44 1.51 27.41
N ALA A 292 -15.75 1.25 27.50
CA ALA A 292 -16.34 0.05 26.91
C ALA A 292 -16.27 0.12 25.38
N GLY A 293 -16.04 -1.02 24.72
CA GLY A 293 -15.95 -1.11 23.26
C GLY A 293 -14.55 -0.94 22.68
N SER A 294 -13.52 -0.78 23.51
CA SER A 294 -12.12 -0.66 23.07
C SER A 294 -11.32 -1.92 23.38
N THR A 295 -10.54 -2.40 22.39
CA THR A 295 -9.64 -3.55 22.55
C THR A 295 -8.38 -3.34 21.72
N VAL A 296 -7.22 -3.69 22.25
CA VAL A 296 -5.95 -3.64 21.51
C VAL A 296 -5.63 -4.99 20.90
N VAL A 297 -5.18 -4.95 19.65
CA VAL A 297 -4.68 -6.12 18.91
C VAL A 297 -3.28 -5.88 18.40
N ALA A 298 -2.45 -6.93 18.37
CA ALA A 298 -1.19 -6.92 17.63
C ALA A 298 -1.40 -7.50 16.24
N SER A 299 -1.46 -6.64 15.23
CA SER A 299 -1.58 -7.01 13.83
C SER A 299 -0.20 -7.15 13.18
N MET A 300 -0.10 -8.06 12.20
CA MET A 300 1.10 -8.20 11.36
C MET A 300 0.92 -7.46 10.04
N GLU A 301 1.71 -6.43 9.86
CA GLU A 301 1.80 -5.72 8.60
C GLU A 301 3.13 -6.06 7.92
N GLY A 302 3.08 -6.99 6.96
CA GLY A 302 4.28 -7.59 6.37
C GLY A 302 5.10 -8.35 7.40
N THR A 303 6.28 -7.84 7.73
CA THR A 303 7.17 -8.42 8.76
C THR A 303 7.09 -7.70 10.11
N ARG A 304 6.40 -6.56 10.18
CA ARG A 304 6.28 -5.72 11.37
C ARG A 304 5.03 -6.06 12.17
N THR A 305 5.17 -6.15 13.47
CA THR A 305 4.04 -6.14 14.40
C THR A 305 3.66 -4.70 14.71
N VAL A 306 2.37 -4.40 14.60
CA VAL A 306 1.81 -3.08 14.95
C VAL A 306 0.66 -3.29 15.93
N LEU A 307 0.69 -2.59 17.07
CA LEU A 307 -0.41 -2.60 18.01
C LEU A 307 -1.39 -1.49 17.63
N VAL A 308 -2.66 -1.88 17.53
CA VAL A 308 -3.72 -0.98 17.09
C VAL A 308 -4.95 -1.16 17.97
N GLU A 309 -5.62 -0.06 18.28
CA GLU A 309 -6.91 -0.09 18.97
C GLU A 309 -8.04 -0.34 17.97
N ILE A 310 -8.92 -1.29 18.31
CA ILE A 310 -10.20 -1.53 17.63
C ILE A 310 -11.30 -1.00 18.55
N GLN A 311 -12.11 -0.09 18.03
CA GLN A 311 -13.25 0.50 18.73
C GLN A 311 -14.56 0.00 18.14
N ALA A 312 -15.52 -0.38 18.98
CA ALA A 312 -16.87 -0.76 18.59
C ALA A 312 -17.89 0.03 19.40
N LEU A 313 -18.90 0.53 18.72
CA LEU A 313 -20.10 1.12 19.35
C LEU A 313 -21.31 0.31 18.91
N ILE A 314 -21.99 -0.28 19.89
CA ILE A 314 -23.22 -1.04 19.68
C ILE A 314 -24.37 -0.28 20.33
N SER A 315 -25.44 -0.03 19.58
CA SER A 315 -26.62 0.69 20.07
C SER A 315 -27.92 0.10 19.50
N PRO A 316 -29.04 0.16 20.22
CA PRO A 316 -30.32 -0.28 19.69
C PRO A 316 -30.66 0.45 18.39
N THR A 317 -31.13 -0.28 17.36
CA THR A 317 -31.54 0.36 16.12
C THR A 317 -32.88 1.09 16.32
N SER A 318 -32.99 2.30 15.82
CA SER A 318 -34.24 3.09 15.78
C SER A 318 -35.01 2.85 14.48
N PHE A 319 -34.44 2.19 13.49
CA PHE A 319 -35.00 1.97 12.16
C PHE A 319 -35.01 0.47 11.87
N GLY A 320 -36.08 -0.11 11.50
CA GLY A 320 -36.28 -1.56 11.32
C GLY A 320 -35.15 -2.39 10.65
N ASN A 321 -34.14 -1.77 10.04
CA ASN A 321 -32.95 -2.43 9.50
C ASN A 321 -31.70 -1.93 10.24
N PRO A 322 -31.00 -2.81 10.98
CA PRO A 322 -29.76 -2.47 11.66
C PRO A 322 -28.65 -2.00 10.70
N ARG A 323 -27.98 -0.93 11.09
CA ARG A 323 -26.82 -0.39 10.34
C ARG A 323 -25.55 -1.05 10.82
N ARG A 324 -24.68 -1.37 9.89
CA ARG A 324 -23.34 -1.90 10.17
C ARG A 324 -22.34 -1.10 9.37
N THR A 325 -21.48 -0.36 10.05
CA THR A 325 -20.44 0.48 9.45
C THR A 325 -19.09 0.08 10.03
N ALA A 326 -18.10 -0.09 9.18
CA ALA A 326 -16.75 -0.42 9.60
C ALA A 326 -15.74 0.44 8.82
N THR A 327 -14.81 1.05 9.55
CA THR A 327 -13.66 1.77 9.01
C THR A 327 -12.39 1.01 9.38
N GLY A 328 -11.55 0.71 8.39
CA GLY A 328 -10.30 -0.04 8.60
C GLY A 328 -10.49 -1.56 8.72
N ILE A 329 -11.71 -2.09 8.66
CA ILE A 329 -12.03 -3.53 8.74
C ILE A 329 -13.03 -3.88 7.63
N ASP A 330 -12.94 -5.10 7.09
CA ASP A 330 -13.90 -5.59 6.09
C ASP A 330 -15.30 -5.73 6.69
N HIS A 331 -16.28 -5.13 6.03
CA HIS A 331 -17.69 -5.12 6.47
C HIS A 331 -18.30 -6.54 6.56
N ASN A 332 -17.95 -7.44 5.62
CA ASN A 332 -18.48 -8.80 5.64
C ASN A 332 -17.92 -9.58 6.83
N ARG A 333 -16.66 -9.30 7.21
CA ARG A 333 -16.03 -9.90 8.37
C ARG A 333 -16.74 -9.51 9.67
N VAL A 334 -17.03 -8.23 9.84
CA VAL A 334 -17.82 -7.74 10.98
C VAL A 334 -19.18 -8.42 11.06
N SER A 335 -19.88 -8.50 9.93
CA SER A 335 -21.19 -9.16 9.85
C SER A 335 -21.15 -10.62 10.24
N LEU A 336 -20.12 -11.33 9.82
CA LEU A 336 -19.87 -12.73 10.16
C LEU A 336 -19.58 -12.92 11.65
N LEU A 337 -18.72 -12.08 12.23
CA LEU A 337 -18.40 -12.15 13.66
C LEU A 337 -19.61 -11.84 14.54
N MET A 338 -20.44 -10.86 14.16
CA MET A 338 -21.71 -10.60 14.85
C MET A 338 -22.64 -11.80 14.83
N ALA A 339 -22.75 -12.51 13.71
CA ALA A 339 -23.57 -13.73 13.63
C ALA A 339 -23.00 -14.87 14.52
N VAL A 340 -21.67 -15.01 14.63
CA VAL A 340 -21.03 -15.96 15.54
C VAL A 340 -21.32 -15.60 17.00
N LEU A 341 -21.16 -14.34 17.37
CA LEU A 341 -21.45 -13.84 18.72
C LEU A 341 -22.91 -14.07 19.12
N GLU A 342 -23.82 -13.82 18.20
CA GLU A 342 -25.24 -14.06 18.42
C GLU A 342 -25.55 -15.54 18.62
N LYS A 343 -25.08 -16.40 17.71
CA LYS A 343 -25.42 -17.83 17.70
C LYS A 343 -24.68 -18.66 18.75
N ARG A 344 -23.43 -18.31 19.07
CA ARG A 344 -22.53 -19.10 19.93
C ARG A 344 -22.42 -18.57 21.35
N VAL A 345 -22.52 -17.27 21.52
CA VAL A 345 -22.40 -16.60 22.83
C VAL A 345 -23.76 -16.14 23.35
N GLY A 346 -24.77 -16.03 22.48
CA GLY A 346 -26.12 -15.62 22.85
C GLY A 346 -26.30 -14.10 23.01
N LEU A 347 -25.41 -13.28 22.40
CA LEU A 347 -25.59 -11.83 22.39
C LEU A 347 -26.72 -11.44 21.43
N LEU A 348 -27.70 -10.66 21.90
CA LEU A 348 -28.86 -10.26 21.07
C LEU A 348 -28.52 -9.09 20.16
N LEU A 349 -27.80 -9.36 19.07
CA LEU A 349 -27.29 -8.35 18.14
C LEU A 349 -28.17 -8.09 16.92
N GLN A 350 -29.27 -8.83 16.73
CA GLN A 350 -30.16 -8.71 15.57
C GLN A 350 -30.71 -7.29 15.39
N ASN A 351 -31.07 -6.64 16.47
CA ASN A 351 -31.67 -5.30 16.47
C ASN A 351 -30.71 -4.23 16.98
N GLN A 352 -29.41 -4.42 16.74
CA GLN A 352 -28.37 -3.49 17.14
C GLN A 352 -27.67 -2.88 15.92
N ASP A 353 -27.53 -1.58 15.93
CA ASP A 353 -26.59 -0.88 15.05
C ASP A 353 -25.17 -1.13 15.55
N ALA A 354 -24.22 -1.33 14.63
CA ALA A 354 -22.84 -1.59 14.93
C ALA A 354 -21.92 -0.66 14.12
N TYR A 355 -21.09 0.07 14.83
CA TYR A 355 -20.10 0.97 14.27
C TYR A 355 -18.72 0.53 14.77
N LEU A 356 -17.81 0.22 13.84
CA LEU A 356 -16.45 -0.19 14.17
C LEU A 356 -15.45 0.76 13.53
N ASN A 357 -14.37 1.02 14.25
CA ASN A 357 -13.28 1.86 13.77
C ASN A 357 -11.93 1.31 14.23
N VAL A 358 -10.94 1.37 13.34
CA VAL A 358 -9.54 1.12 13.67
C VAL A 358 -8.85 2.45 13.90
N ALA A 359 -8.26 2.64 15.06
CA ALA A 359 -7.54 3.87 15.39
C ALA A 359 -6.37 4.12 14.42
N GLY A 360 -6.09 5.39 14.14
CA GLY A 360 -4.99 5.78 13.26
C GLY A 360 -5.24 5.58 11.76
N GLY A 361 -6.47 5.20 11.34
CA GLY A 361 -6.82 5.04 9.92
C GLY A 361 -6.14 3.86 9.22
N VAL A 362 -5.60 2.91 9.98
CA VAL A 362 -4.96 1.69 9.46
C VAL A 362 -6.02 0.74 8.96
N ARG A 363 -5.77 0.10 7.81
CA ARG A 363 -6.61 -1.01 7.34
C ARG A 363 -6.00 -2.34 7.78
N LEU A 364 -6.81 -3.14 8.48
CA LEU A 364 -6.44 -4.46 8.99
C LEU A 364 -7.19 -5.55 8.22
N ASP A 365 -6.47 -6.38 7.48
CA ASP A 365 -7.06 -7.42 6.61
C ASP A 365 -6.79 -8.85 7.14
N GLU A 366 -5.96 -9.03 8.18
CA GLU A 366 -5.58 -10.35 8.65
C GLU A 366 -6.64 -11.00 9.59
N PRO A 367 -6.84 -12.32 9.53
CA PRO A 367 -7.78 -13.04 10.41
C PRO A 367 -7.46 -12.97 11.90
N ALA A 368 -6.22 -12.72 12.28
CA ALA A 368 -5.79 -12.67 13.67
C ALA A 368 -6.46 -11.58 14.52
N ILE A 369 -7.11 -10.59 13.87
CA ILE A 369 -7.83 -9.50 14.53
C ILE A 369 -9.26 -9.87 14.97
N ASP A 370 -9.80 -11.01 14.53
CA ASP A 370 -11.20 -11.38 14.77
C ASP A 370 -11.58 -11.38 16.23
N LEU A 371 -10.69 -11.92 17.06
CA LEU A 371 -10.96 -12.03 18.49
C LEU A 371 -11.05 -10.65 19.15
N ALA A 372 -10.21 -9.71 18.74
CA ALA A 372 -10.27 -8.33 19.22
C ALA A 372 -11.54 -7.62 18.76
N ILE A 373 -11.98 -7.83 17.51
CA ILE A 373 -13.26 -7.31 17.01
C ILE A 373 -14.42 -7.87 17.85
N ALA A 374 -14.44 -9.18 18.09
CA ALA A 374 -15.50 -9.83 18.85
C ALA A 374 -15.54 -9.33 20.31
N VAL A 375 -14.38 -9.15 20.95
CA VAL A 375 -14.24 -8.61 22.30
C VAL A 375 -14.71 -7.14 22.33
N SER A 376 -14.34 -6.30 21.35
CA SER A 376 -14.79 -4.90 21.27
C SER A 376 -16.32 -4.82 21.14
N ILE A 377 -16.94 -5.63 20.27
CA ILE A 377 -18.39 -5.70 20.12
C ILE A 377 -19.06 -6.13 21.43
N ALA A 378 -18.58 -7.19 22.06
CA ALA A 378 -19.14 -7.70 23.31
C ALA A 378 -18.95 -6.73 24.49
N SER A 379 -17.79 -6.05 24.54
CA SER A 379 -17.48 -5.00 25.50
C SER A 379 -18.46 -3.85 25.39
N SER A 380 -18.69 -3.32 24.19
CA SER A 380 -19.67 -2.26 23.94
C SER A 380 -21.10 -2.70 24.24
N PHE A 381 -21.50 -3.91 23.81
CA PHE A 381 -22.84 -4.43 24.04
C PHE A 381 -23.17 -4.65 25.53
N ARG A 382 -22.17 -5.10 26.33
CA ARG A 382 -22.30 -5.36 27.77
C ARG A 382 -22.02 -4.13 28.63
N ASP A 383 -21.57 -3.04 28.03
CA ASP A 383 -21.05 -1.83 28.69
C ASP A 383 -19.97 -2.16 29.75
N LYS A 384 -19.06 -3.06 29.40
CA LYS A 384 -17.94 -3.49 30.23
C LYS A 384 -16.61 -3.26 29.54
N PRO A 385 -15.71 -2.44 30.09
CA PRO A 385 -14.39 -2.22 29.49
C PRO A 385 -13.49 -3.45 29.58
N THR A 386 -12.57 -3.58 28.64
CA THR A 386 -11.40 -4.47 28.76
C THR A 386 -10.37 -3.87 29.71
N ARG A 387 -9.44 -4.66 30.23
CA ARG A 387 -8.31 -4.11 30.99
C ARG A 387 -7.40 -3.30 30.06
N PRO A 388 -6.91 -2.14 30.48
CA PRO A 388 -6.04 -1.30 29.65
C PRO A 388 -4.74 -2.00 29.20
N THR A 389 -4.24 -2.95 29.99
CA THR A 389 -3.00 -3.67 29.70
C THR A 389 -3.22 -5.03 29.03
N ASP A 390 -4.44 -5.29 28.52
CA ASP A 390 -4.76 -6.50 27.78
C ASP A 390 -4.53 -6.32 26.27
N ILE A 391 -3.94 -7.34 25.67
CA ILE A 391 -3.88 -7.52 24.22
C ILE A 391 -4.65 -8.78 23.83
N VAL A 392 -5.38 -8.72 22.74
CA VAL A 392 -6.23 -9.82 22.29
C VAL A 392 -5.90 -10.18 20.84
N VAL A 393 -5.57 -11.44 20.58
CA VAL A 393 -5.21 -11.92 19.25
C VAL A 393 -5.81 -13.29 18.99
N GLY A 394 -6.48 -13.50 17.84
CA GLY A 394 -7.01 -14.81 17.49
C GLY A 394 -7.92 -14.75 16.25
N GLU A 395 -7.92 -15.80 15.44
CA GLU A 395 -8.88 -16.01 14.38
C GLU A 395 -10.11 -16.74 14.93
N ILE A 396 -11.31 -16.34 14.50
CA ILE A 396 -12.57 -16.97 14.92
C ILE A 396 -13.16 -17.80 13.77
N GLY A 397 -13.42 -19.07 14.03
CA GLY A 397 -14.19 -19.91 13.13
C GLY A 397 -15.70 -19.80 13.32
N LEU A 398 -16.49 -20.24 12.34
CA LEU A 398 -17.97 -20.14 12.36
C LEU A 398 -18.63 -20.96 13.47
N THR A 399 -17.93 -21.94 14.03
CA THR A 399 -18.45 -22.75 15.16
C THR A 399 -18.12 -22.13 16.52
N GLY A 400 -17.43 -20.96 16.54
CA GLY A 400 -17.02 -20.22 17.74
C GLY A 400 -15.67 -20.70 18.31
N GLU A 401 -14.95 -21.55 17.57
CA GLU A 401 -13.59 -21.96 17.94
C GLU A 401 -12.57 -20.84 17.67
N ILE A 402 -11.56 -20.74 18.54
CA ILE A 402 -10.41 -19.88 18.32
C ILE A 402 -9.30 -20.68 17.63
N ARG A 403 -8.87 -20.17 16.49
CA ARG A 403 -7.87 -20.79 15.61
C ARG A 403 -6.49 -20.21 15.84
N ARG A 404 -5.48 -21.04 15.56
CA ARG A 404 -4.08 -20.68 15.63
C ARG A 404 -3.77 -19.53 14.66
N VAL A 405 -2.97 -18.57 15.10
CA VAL A 405 -2.46 -17.46 14.29
C VAL A 405 -0.96 -17.58 14.05
N SER A 406 -0.48 -16.99 12.98
CA SER A 406 0.95 -16.97 12.64
C SER A 406 1.71 -15.96 13.47
N ARG A 407 3.03 -16.17 13.65
CA ARG A 407 3.98 -15.24 14.28
C ARG A 407 3.55 -14.73 15.64
N ILE A 408 2.88 -15.56 16.44
CA ILE A 408 2.35 -15.17 17.77
C ILE A 408 3.46 -14.64 18.69
N GLU A 409 4.64 -15.25 18.65
CA GLU A 409 5.80 -14.85 19.42
C GLU A 409 6.19 -13.38 19.19
N GLN A 410 6.29 -12.96 17.92
CA GLN A 410 6.63 -11.58 17.56
C GLN A 410 5.57 -10.59 18.08
N ARG A 411 4.28 -10.97 18.00
CA ARG A 411 3.17 -10.14 18.51
C ARG A 411 3.25 -9.92 20.00
N ILE A 412 3.55 -10.95 20.76
CA ILE A 412 3.63 -10.88 22.21
C ILE A 412 4.89 -10.15 22.66
N ILE A 413 6.03 -10.36 21.98
CA ILE A 413 7.27 -9.62 22.26
C ILE A 413 7.04 -8.12 22.08
N GLU A 414 6.37 -7.71 21.01
CA GLU A 414 6.10 -6.29 20.76
C GLU A 414 5.12 -5.72 21.80
N ALA A 415 4.07 -6.48 22.17
CA ALA A 415 3.15 -6.09 23.21
C ALA A 415 3.86 -5.91 24.58
N ALA A 416 4.73 -6.84 24.95
CA ALA A 416 5.50 -6.75 26.21
C ALA A 416 6.42 -5.52 26.24
N LYS A 417 7.08 -5.18 25.12
CA LYS A 417 7.91 -3.96 25.02
C LYS A 417 7.11 -2.68 25.26
N LEU A 418 5.84 -2.65 24.85
CA LEU A 418 4.94 -1.52 25.02
C LEU A 418 4.17 -1.53 26.35
N GLY A 419 4.55 -2.41 27.28
CA GLY A 419 4.02 -2.43 28.64
C GLY A 419 2.67 -3.14 28.80
N PHE A 420 2.24 -3.97 27.83
CA PHE A 420 1.08 -4.83 28.01
C PHE A 420 1.41 -5.98 28.97
N GLU A 421 0.51 -6.26 29.90
CA GLU A 421 0.72 -7.22 30.99
C GLU A 421 0.01 -8.55 30.76
N ARG A 422 -1.03 -8.57 29.90
CA ARG A 422 -1.80 -9.78 29.61
C ARG A 422 -2.03 -9.93 28.11
N ALA A 423 -1.92 -11.18 27.63
CA ALA A 423 -2.18 -11.54 26.25
C ALA A 423 -3.18 -12.70 26.17
N ILE A 424 -4.38 -12.46 25.63
CA ILE A 424 -5.41 -13.46 25.37
C ILE A 424 -5.21 -13.97 23.95
N ILE A 425 -4.78 -15.25 23.84
CA ILE A 425 -4.36 -15.84 22.55
C ILE A 425 -4.96 -17.24 22.34
N PRO A 426 -4.93 -17.79 21.12
CA PRO A 426 -5.38 -19.16 20.90
C PRO A 426 -4.55 -20.17 21.72
N LYS A 427 -5.19 -21.07 22.44
CA LYS A 427 -4.51 -22.11 23.24
C LYS A 427 -3.54 -22.96 22.41
N LYS A 428 -3.87 -23.16 21.11
CA LYS A 428 -3.02 -23.90 20.15
C LYS A 428 -1.71 -23.15 19.80
N ASN A 429 -1.55 -21.89 20.19
CA ASN A 429 -0.33 -21.12 20.03
C ASN A 429 0.57 -21.17 21.28
N ILE A 430 0.08 -21.75 22.40
CA ILE A 430 0.88 -21.93 23.59
C ILE A 430 1.77 -23.17 23.41
N GLY A 431 3.07 -22.96 23.59
CA GLY A 431 4.09 -24.01 23.50
C GLY A 431 5.06 -23.81 22.34
N GLY A 432 6.29 -24.31 22.54
CA GLY A 432 7.38 -24.24 21.56
C GLY A 432 8.19 -22.94 21.56
N TRP A 433 7.89 -21.97 22.44
CA TRP A 433 8.63 -20.72 22.62
C TRP A 433 8.56 -20.23 24.07
N THR A 434 9.48 -19.32 24.41
CA THR A 434 9.56 -18.74 25.78
C THR A 434 8.84 -17.41 25.80
N PHE A 435 7.93 -17.24 26.76
CA PHE A 435 7.19 -15.99 26.94
C PHE A 435 8.12 -14.88 27.46
N PRO A 436 7.96 -13.64 26.97
CA PRO A 436 8.66 -12.50 27.54
C PRO A 436 8.32 -12.31 29.02
N GLU A 437 9.28 -11.80 29.80
CA GLU A 437 9.01 -11.38 31.15
C GLU A 437 8.01 -10.21 31.20
N GLY A 438 7.15 -10.19 32.22
CA GLY A 438 6.19 -9.11 32.46
C GLY A 438 4.84 -9.27 31.75
N ILE A 439 4.65 -10.27 30.89
CA ILE A 439 3.37 -10.51 30.22
C ILE A 439 2.81 -11.90 30.54
N GLN A 440 1.59 -11.94 31.07
CA GLN A 440 0.84 -13.17 31.30
C GLN A 440 0.14 -13.63 30.04
N VAL A 441 0.43 -14.83 29.55
CA VAL A 441 -0.20 -15.39 28.37
C VAL A 441 -1.35 -16.32 28.76
N ILE A 442 -2.56 -16.01 28.28
CA ILE A 442 -3.80 -16.73 28.56
C ILE A 442 -4.28 -17.40 27.28
N GLY A 443 -4.34 -18.73 27.29
CA GLY A 443 -4.76 -19.52 26.13
C GLY A 443 -6.24 -19.86 26.15
N VAL A 444 -6.96 -19.47 25.11
CA VAL A 444 -8.42 -19.69 24.96
C VAL A 444 -8.73 -20.59 23.75
N GLN A 445 -9.83 -21.37 23.85
CA GLN A 445 -10.25 -22.29 22.78
C GLN A 445 -11.54 -21.84 22.09
N THR A 446 -12.40 -21.12 22.81
CA THR A 446 -13.71 -20.66 22.30
C THR A 446 -13.88 -19.15 22.51
N VAL A 447 -14.75 -18.54 21.74
CA VAL A 447 -15.09 -17.11 21.86
C VAL A 447 -15.68 -16.83 23.25
N ASP A 448 -16.54 -17.71 23.78
CA ASP A 448 -17.12 -17.54 25.11
C ASP A 448 -16.04 -17.52 26.22
N GLU A 449 -15.08 -18.46 26.17
CA GLU A 449 -13.94 -18.47 27.09
C GLU A 449 -13.13 -17.17 26.99
N ALA A 450 -12.85 -16.69 25.78
CA ALA A 450 -12.12 -15.44 25.56
C ALA A 450 -12.85 -14.21 26.11
N LEU A 451 -14.18 -14.15 25.94
CA LEU A 451 -14.98 -13.05 26.47
C LEU A 451 -15.04 -13.06 28.00
N ASN A 452 -15.07 -14.24 28.62
CA ASN A 452 -15.02 -14.36 30.08
C ASN A 452 -13.65 -13.91 30.63
N GLU A 453 -12.55 -14.21 29.97
CA GLU A 453 -11.22 -13.74 30.34
C GLU A 453 -11.05 -12.21 30.13
N ALA A 454 -11.55 -11.68 29.03
CA ALA A 454 -11.42 -10.26 28.71
C ALA A 454 -12.35 -9.35 29.54
N LEU A 455 -13.58 -9.81 29.83
CA LEU A 455 -14.65 -8.99 30.41
C LEU A 455 -15.14 -9.50 31.80
N GLY A 456 -14.75 -10.72 32.21
CA GLY A 456 -15.26 -11.38 33.42
C GLY A 456 -14.53 -11.07 34.71
N GLY A 457 -13.38 -10.43 34.66
CA GLY A 457 -12.44 -10.28 35.78
C GLY A 457 -12.49 -8.93 36.51
N GLN A 458 -13.69 -8.32 36.69
CA GLN A 458 -13.89 -7.17 37.60
C GLN A 458 -14.85 -7.49 38.71
#